data_52b81e7098f11c4a7e1ececff25bd291
#
_entry.id   52b81e7098f11c4a7e1ececff25bd291
#
_cell.length_a   1.000
_cell.length_b   1.000
_cell.length_c   1.000
_cell.angle_alpha   90.00
_cell.angle_beta   90.00
_cell.angle_gamma   90.00
#
_symmetry.space_group_name_H-M   'P 1'
#
loop_
_entity.id
_entity.type
_entity.pdbx_description
1 polymer ?
#
loop_
_entity_poly.entity_id
_entity_poly.type
_entity_poly.pdbx_seq_one_letter_code
_entity_poly.pdbx_strand_id
1 'polypeptide(L)'
;MTADPSTVPPARGADGTEPVLVAGRWRPARVAGTFRAVDPATGRDRPECWPVSAWSDVAEALDAAVAAAAVLQATPAGRIARFLEDYADRLAARGAELVAVAHAESGLDERPRLLDVELPRTLDQLRQAAAAAREGTWRMGMIDSRRNIRSAAFGLGPVVVFPPANFPLAYGAVSGGDFASAIAAGNPVIAKAHPGNPGVSALAAREAFAAVVEAGLPPATVQLLHGIATEDGPRLVADPRVGGTGFTGGQDAGRTLFAGRRRRAA
;
A
#
# COMPACT_ATOMS: atom_id res chain seq x y z
N MET A 1 6.33 20.66 -17.08
CA MET A 1 7.07 19.85 -16.09
C MET A 1 7.23 18.47 -16.68
N THR A 2 8.43 18.09 -17.11
CA THR A 2 8.71 16.72 -17.56
C THR A 2 8.69 15.82 -16.32
N ALA A 3 7.89 14.75 -16.37
CA ALA A 3 7.86 13.76 -15.30
C ALA A 3 9.27 13.23 -15.04
N ASP A 4 9.67 13.12 -13.78
CA ASP A 4 10.92 12.50 -13.39
C ASP A 4 10.90 11.04 -13.91
N PRO A 5 11.84 10.64 -14.77
CA PRO A 5 11.88 9.30 -15.33
C PRO A 5 11.96 8.20 -14.25
N SER A 6 12.37 8.50 -13.03
CA SER A 6 12.38 7.56 -11.90
C SER A 6 10.98 7.20 -11.39
N THR A 7 9.97 8.01 -11.67
CA THR A 7 8.58 7.79 -11.25
C THR A 7 7.77 6.97 -12.24
N VAL A 8 8.28 6.79 -13.46
CA VAL A 8 7.62 5.99 -14.50
C VAL A 8 8.09 4.54 -14.37
N PRO A 9 7.17 3.56 -14.26
CA PRO A 9 7.58 2.15 -14.27
C PRO A 9 8.37 1.82 -15.54
N PRO A 10 9.45 1.04 -15.45
CA PRO A 10 10.13 0.55 -16.62
C PRO A 10 9.20 -0.32 -17.46
N ALA A 11 9.62 -0.63 -18.69
CA ALA A 11 8.97 -1.65 -19.48
C ALA A 11 8.93 -2.99 -18.69
N ARG A 12 8.03 -3.87 -19.09
CA ARG A 12 7.92 -5.23 -18.52
C ARG A 12 9.28 -5.91 -18.43
N GLY A 13 9.45 -6.76 -17.43
CA GLY A 13 10.64 -7.59 -17.32
C GLY A 13 10.88 -8.45 -18.55
N ALA A 14 12.10 -8.98 -18.72
CA ALA A 14 12.45 -9.85 -19.84
C ALA A 14 11.57 -11.13 -19.92
N ASP A 15 10.97 -11.52 -18.80
CA ASP A 15 9.99 -12.59 -18.65
C ASP A 15 8.55 -12.16 -18.93
N GLY A 16 8.32 -10.92 -19.37
CA GLY A 16 7.02 -10.34 -19.67
C GLY A 16 6.21 -9.93 -18.43
N THR A 17 6.77 -10.00 -17.23
CA THR A 17 6.08 -9.62 -16.01
C THR A 17 6.04 -8.11 -15.76
N GLU A 18 4.98 -7.64 -15.10
CA GLU A 18 4.86 -6.25 -14.67
C GLU A 18 5.87 -5.93 -13.55
N PRO A 19 6.40 -4.69 -13.50
CA PRO A 19 7.40 -4.31 -12.52
C PRO A 19 6.81 -4.19 -11.11
N VAL A 20 7.66 -4.36 -10.09
CA VAL A 20 7.36 -4.10 -8.68
C VAL A 20 7.96 -2.76 -8.24
N LEU A 21 7.40 -2.16 -7.18
CA LEU A 21 7.97 -0.98 -6.53
C LEU A 21 8.63 -1.41 -5.22
N VAL A 22 9.95 -1.51 -5.23
CA VAL A 22 10.74 -1.97 -4.07
C VAL A 22 11.93 -1.03 -3.84
N ALA A 23 12.17 -0.69 -2.60
CA ALA A 23 13.26 0.19 -2.16
C ALA A 23 13.30 1.54 -2.91
N GLY A 24 12.09 2.09 -3.18
CA GLY A 24 11.95 3.37 -3.87
C GLY A 24 12.26 3.33 -5.36
N ARG A 25 12.18 2.18 -5.99
CA ARG A 25 12.43 2.01 -7.42
C ARG A 25 11.43 1.06 -8.06
N TRP A 26 10.91 1.45 -9.21
CA TRP A 26 10.25 0.53 -10.10
C TRP A 26 11.30 -0.34 -10.80
N ARG A 27 11.17 -1.64 -10.72
CA ARG A 27 12.09 -2.60 -11.34
C ARG A 27 11.42 -3.96 -11.60
N PRO A 28 12.01 -4.82 -12.45
CA PRO A 28 11.61 -6.22 -12.53
C PRO A 28 11.74 -6.91 -11.16
N ALA A 29 10.81 -7.80 -10.85
CA ALA A 29 10.89 -8.63 -9.66
C ALA A 29 11.97 -9.72 -9.80
N ARG A 30 12.47 -10.21 -8.67
CA ARG A 30 13.12 -11.53 -8.61
C ARG A 30 12.01 -12.56 -8.52
N VAL A 31 11.71 -13.19 -9.65
CA VAL A 31 10.50 -13.98 -9.85
C VAL A 31 10.64 -15.38 -9.24
N ALA A 32 9.75 -15.74 -8.31
CA ALA A 32 9.58 -17.11 -7.81
C ALA A 32 8.41 -17.84 -8.51
N GLY A 33 7.57 -17.11 -9.23
CA GLY A 33 6.43 -17.60 -10.00
C GLY A 33 5.70 -16.45 -10.65
N THR A 34 4.67 -16.74 -11.42
CA THR A 34 3.84 -15.74 -12.08
C THR A 34 2.35 -16.08 -11.93
N PHE A 35 1.49 -15.09 -12.06
CA PHE A 35 0.04 -15.29 -12.13
C PHE A 35 -0.60 -14.28 -13.08
N ARG A 36 -1.83 -14.56 -13.46
CA ARG A 36 -2.70 -13.64 -14.20
C ARG A 36 -3.97 -13.41 -13.40
N ALA A 37 -4.49 -12.20 -13.43
CA ALA A 37 -5.83 -11.94 -12.93
C ALA A 37 -6.84 -12.57 -13.89
N VAL A 38 -7.97 -13.04 -13.36
CA VAL A 38 -9.06 -13.59 -14.17
C VAL A 38 -10.10 -12.49 -14.35
N ASP A 39 -10.56 -12.28 -15.57
CA ASP A 39 -11.73 -11.47 -15.85
C ASP A 39 -12.98 -12.23 -15.38
N PRO A 40 -13.68 -11.74 -14.36
CA PRO A 40 -14.83 -12.46 -13.79
C PRO A 40 -16.05 -12.53 -14.73
N ALA A 41 -16.14 -11.64 -15.73
CA ALA A 41 -17.23 -11.65 -16.70
C ALA A 41 -17.07 -12.78 -17.72
N THR A 42 -15.84 -13.12 -18.08
CA THR A 42 -15.55 -14.12 -19.12
C THR A 42 -14.93 -15.40 -18.59
N GLY A 43 -14.41 -15.40 -17.35
CA GLY A 43 -13.65 -16.51 -16.76
C GLY A 43 -12.27 -16.74 -17.40
N ARG A 44 -11.80 -15.81 -18.23
CA ARG A 44 -10.51 -15.92 -18.94
C ARG A 44 -9.41 -15.14 -18.24
N ASP A 45 -8.19 -15.61 -18.39
CA ASP A 45 -7.01 -14.89 -17.94
C ASP A 45 -6.90 -13.55 -18.67
N ARG A 46 -6.56 -12.50 -17.90
CA ARG A 46 -6.20 -11.20 -18.44
C ARG A 46 -4.80 -11.25 -19.07
N PRO A 47 -4.51 -10.35 -20.01
CA PRO A 47 -3.24 -10.38 -20.74
C PRO A 47 -2.01 -10.06 -19.88
N GLU A 48 -2.19 -9.30 -18.78
CA GLU A 48 -1.10 -8.89 -17.91
C GLU A 48 -0.55 -10.08 -17.12
N CYS A 49 0.79 -10.17 -17.04
CA CYS A 49 1.49 -11.19 -16.27
C CYS A 49 2.12 -10.54 -15.03
N TRP A 50 1.74 -11.01 -13.85
CA TRP A 50 2.16 -10.46 -12.57
C TRP A 50 3.18 -11.36 -11.89
N PRO A 51 4.26 -10.80 -11.33
CA PRO A 51 5.26 -11.62 -10.63
C PRO A 51 4.78 -12.04 -9.24
N VAL A 52 5.10 -13.27 -8.88
CA VAL A 52 5.23 -13.69 -7.49
C VAL A 52 6.68 -13.41 -7.09
N SER A 53 6.88 -12.42 -6.24
CA SER A 53 8.21 -12.00 -5.80
C SER A 53 8.86 -13.05 -4.90
N ALA A 54 10.14 -13.33 -5.14
CA ALA A 54 10.94 -14.15 -4.23
C ALA A 54 11.13 -13.43 -2.89
N TRP A 55 11.46 -14.19 -1.84
CA TRP A 55 11.71 -13.63 -0.50
C TRP A 55 12.79 -12.54 -0.48
N SER A 56 13.76 -12.58 -1.39
CA SER A 56 14.79 -11.54 -1.51
C SER A 56 14.23 -10.16 -1.85
N ASP A 57 13.12 -10.07 -2.60
CA ASP A 57 12.42 -8.80 -2.83
C ASP A 57 11.68 -8.34 -1.58
N VAL A 58 11.05 -9.27 -0.87
CA VAL A 58 10.37 -8.99 0.40
C VAL A 58 11.36 -8.48 1.44
N ALA A 59 12.52 -9.13 1.55
CA ALA A 59 13.58 -8.75 2.50
C ALA A 59 14.14 -7.35 2.17
N GLU A 60 14.39 -7.05 0.89
CA GLU A 60 14.84 -5.73 0.44
C GLU A 60 13.79 -4.65 0.72
N ALA A 61 12.51 -4.96 0.49
CA ALA A 61 11.41 -4.04 0.82
C ALA A 61 11.32 -3.75 2.31
N LEU A 62 11.51 -4.76 3.16
CA LEU A 62 11.51 -4.62 4.62
C LEU A 62 12.68 -3.75 5.10
N ASP A 63 13.91 -4.00 4.61
CA ASP A 63 15.08 -3.20 4.98
C ASP A 63 14.91 -1.73 4.59
N ALA A 64 14.43 -1.48 3.37
CA ALA A 64 14.15 -0.13 2.90
C ALA A 64 13.03 0.56 3.70
N ALA A 65 12.00 -0.19 4.10
CA ALA A 65 10.92 0.35 4.92
C ALA A 65 11.41 0.70 6.34
N VAL A 66 12.29 -0.08 6.95
CA VAL A 66 12.89 0.26 8.25
C VAL A 66 13.66 1.59 8.17
N ALA A 67 14.46 1.77 7.12
CA ALA A 67 15.18 3.02 6.90
C ALA A 67 14.23 4.21 6.68
N ALA A 68 13.15 4.00 5.90
CA ALA A 68 12.13 5.02 5.66
C ALA A 68 11.36 5.38 6.93
N ALA A 69 11.06 4.41 7.80
CA ALA A 69 10.35 4.64 9.07
C ALA A 69 11.11 5.63 9.97
N ALA A 70 12.42 5.48 10.08
CA ALA A 70 13.25 6.39 10.88
C ALA A 70 13.15 7.84 10.40
N VAL A 71 13.13 8.05 9.08
CA VAL A 71 13.00 9.40 8.49
C VAL A 71 11.58 9.94 8.65
N LEU A 72 10.55 9.08 8.42
CA LEU A 72 9.15 9.49 8.55
C LEU A 72 8.77 9.92 9.96
N GLN A 73 9.34 9.28 10.99
CA GLN A 73 9.12 9.66 12.38
C GLN A 73 9.63 11.08 12.69
N ALA A 74 10.67 11.54 12.00
CA ALA A 74 11.21 12.88 12.11
C ALA A 74 10.58 13.88 11.12
N THR A 75 9.74 13.40 10.20
CA THR A 75 9.12 14.22 9.15
C THR A 75 8.00 15.08 9.74
N PRO A 76 7.94 16.40 9.45
CA PRO A 76 6.83 17.23 9.87
C PRO A 76 5.48 16.70 9.37
N ALA A 77 4.50 16.63 10.27
CA ALA A 77 3.17 16.09 9.98
C ALA A 77 2.48 16.76 8.78
N GLY A 78 2.69 18.07 8.58
CA GLY A 78 2.18 18.79 7.42
C GLY A 78 2.73 18.30 6.07
N ARG A 79 3.93 17.68 6.03
CA ARG A 79 4.48 17.10 4.80
C ARG A 79 3.79 15.77 4.49
N ILE A 80 3.55 14.95 5.52
CA ILE A 80 2.78 13.70 5.39
C ILE A 80 1.34 14.00 4.94
N ALA A 81 0.71 15.02 5.55
CA ALA A 81 -0.63 15.44 5.17
C ALA A 81 -0.69 15.90 3.70
N ARG A 82 0.26 16.72 3.25
CA ARG A 82 0.35 17.16 1.85
C ARG A 82 0.49 15.98 0.89
N PHE A 83 1.36 15.02 1.19
CA PHE A 83 1.47 13.80 0.39
C PHE A 83 0.11 13.10 0.19
N LEU A 84 -0.67 12.94 1.27
CA LEU A 84 -1.98 12.27 1.20
C LEU A 84 -3.00 13.09 0.39
N GLU A 85 -2.98 14.41 0.49
CA GLU A 85 -3.82 15.33 -0.28
C GLU A 85 -3.45 15.27 -1.78
N ASP A 86 -2.17 15.46 -2.11
CA ASP A 86 -1.66 15.42 -3.48
C ASP A 86 -1.94 14.04 -4.13
N TYR A 87 -1.79 12.97 -3.36
CA TYR A 87 -2.11 11.63 -3.82
C TYR A 87 -3.62 11.45 -4.09
N ALA A 88 -4.49 11.94 -3.22
CA ALA A 88 -5.93 11.92 -3.45
C ALA A 88 -6.31 12.67 -4.75
N ASP A 89 -5.70 13.82 -4.99
CA ASP A 89 -5.95 14.62 -6.20
C ASP A 89 -5.44 13.91 -7.47
N ARG A 90 -4.30 13.22 -7.40
CA ARG A 90 -3.79 12.37 -8.49
C ARG A 90 -4.72 11.20 -8.80
N LEU A 91 -5.23 10.50 -7.77
CA LEU A 91 -6.22 9.43 -7.98
C LEU A 91 -7.52 9.97 -8.57
N ALA A 92 -7.98 11.15 -8.14
CA ALA A 92 -9.16 11.79 -8.71
C ALA A 92 -8.98 12.10 -10.21
N ALA A 93 -7.81 12.61 -10.59
CA ALA A 93 -7.46 12.89 -12.00
C ALA A 93 -7.41 11.60 -12.87
N ARG A 94 -7.12 10.45 -12.28
CA ARG A 94 -7.11 9.13 -12.93
C ARG A 94 -8.39 8.32 -12.69
N GLY A 95 -9.43 8.95 -12.15
CA GLY A 95 -10.65 8.27 -11.68
C GLY A 95 -11.30 7.37 -12.73
N ALA A 96 -11.45 7.84 -13.97
CA ALA A 96 -12.04 7.04 -15.05
C ALA A 96 -11.21 5.78 -15.38
N GLU A 97 -9.88 5.91 -15.41
CA GLU A 97 -8.98 4.79 -15.68
C GLU A 97 -8.96 3.78 -14.51
N LEU A 98 -8.91 4.28 -13.26
CA LEU A 98 -9.02 3.44 -12.07
C LEU A 98 -10.31 2.62 -12.05
N VAL A 99 -11.43 3.25 -12.38
CA VAL A 99 -12.74 2.59 -12.44
C VAL A 99 -12.78 1.54 -13.53
N ALA A 100 -12.29 1.86 -14.73
CA ALA A 100 -12.25 0.90 -15.85
C ALA A 100 -11.40 -0.34 -15.54
N VAL A 101 -10.21 -0.14 -14.93
CA VAL A 101 -9.34 -1.25 -14.51
C VAL A 101 -10.01 -2.05 -13.38
N ALA A 102 -10.60 -1.39 -12.39
CA ALA A 102 -11.28 -2.04 -11.28
C ALA A 102 -12.49 -2.86 -11.76
N HIS A 103 -13.29 -2.33 -12.68
CA HIS A 103 -14.38 -3.05 -13.32
C HIS A 103 -13.89 -4.32 -14.03
N ALA A 104 -12.88 -4.18 -14.87
CA ALA A 104 -12.32 -5.27 -15.65
C ALA A 104 -11.68 -6.38 -14.80
N GLU A 105 -11.17 -6.06 -13.61
CA GLU A 105 -10.56 -7.03 -12.68
C GLU A 105 -11.54 -7.63 -11.66
N SER A 106 -12.63 -6.93 -11.35
CA SER A 106 -13.55 -7.34 -10.27
C SER A 106 -14.94 -7.72 -10.75
N GLY A 107 -15.35 -7.31 -11.96
CA GLY A 107 -16.72 -7.42 -12.45
C GLY A 107 -17.73 -6.51 -11.72
N LEU A 108 -17.27 -5.63 -10.84
CA LEU A 108 -18.12 -4.66 -10.16
C LEU A 108 -18.59 -3.59 -11.15
N ASP A 109 -19.83 -3.14 -11.03
CA ASP A 109 -20.38 -2.11 -11.90
C ASP A 109 -19.58 -0.81 -11.81
N GLU A 110 -19.26 -0.22 -12.98
CA GLU A 110 -18.63 1.09 -13.02
C GLU A 110 -19.49 2.13 -12.32
N ARG A 111 -20.82 2.09 -12.55
CA ARG A 111 -21.82 2.93 -11.88
C ARG A 111 -22.99 2.09 -11.35
N PRO A 112 -23.48 2.37 -10.15
CA PRO A 112 -22.98 3.41 -9.23
C PRO A 112 -21.76 2.95 -8.39
N ARG A 113 -21.43 1.63 -8.44
CA ARG A 113 -20.58 0.97 -7.43
C ARG A 113 -19.17 1.54 -7.33
N LEU A 114 -18.46 1.66 -8.43
CA LEU A 114 -17.05 2.08 -8.41
C LEU A 114 -16.92 3.61 -8.46
N LEU A 115 -17.54 4.26 -9.45
CA LEU A 115 -17.35 5.68 -9.71
C LEU A 115 -18.08 6.59 -8.71
N ASP A 116 -19.34 6.22 -8.36
CA ASP A 116 -20.19 7.12 -7.57
C ASP A 116 -20.11 6.84 -6.05
N VAL A 117 -19.64 5.65 -5.66
CA VAL A 117 -19.57 5.23 -4.26
C VAL A 117 -18.13 4.99 -3.81
N GLU A 118 -17.41 4.08 -4.47
CA GLU A 118 -16.13 3.61 -3.94
C GLU A 118 -14.99 4.61 -4.16
N LEU A 119 -14.88 5.18 -5.36
CA LEU A 119 -13.85 6.19 -5.64
C LEU A 119 -13.98 7.43 -4.75
N PRO A 120 -15.16 8.07 -4.59
CA PRO A 120 -15.31 9.19 -3.67
C PRO A 120 -14.95 8.84 -2.22
N ARG A 121 -15.34 7.66 -1.75
CA ARG A 121 -14.95 7.16 -0.43
C ARG A 121 -13.44 7.02 -0.29
N THR A 122 -12.76 6.50 -1.30
CA THR A 122 -11.30 6.36 -1.30
C THR A 122 -10.61 7.72 -1.16
N LEU A 123 -11.05 8.71 -1.95
CA LEU A 123 -10.49 10.06 -1.90
C LEU A 123 -10.75 10.73 -0.55
N ASP A 124 -11.95 10.54 0.01
CA ASP A 124 -12.32 11.09 1.31
C ASP A 124 -11.50 10.46 2.45
N GLN A 125 -11.27 9.15 2.44
CA GLN A 125 -10.41 8.47 3.42
C GLN A 125 -8.98 9.02 3.42
N LEU A 126 -8.39 9.28 2.24
CA LEU A 126 -7.06 9.89 2.14
C LEU A 126 -7.04 11.31 2.70
N ARG A 127 -8.05 12.12 2.41
CA ARG A 127 -8.17 13.49 2.94
C ARG A 127 -8.43 13.53 4.44
N GLN A 128 -9.25 12.61 4.97
CA GLN A 128 -9.44 12.45 6.42
C GLN A 128 -8.13 12.06 7.11
N ALA A 129 -7.37 11.13 6.53
CA ALA A 129 -6.06 10.75 7.03
C ALA A 129 -5.05 11.91 7.01
N ALA A 130 -5.08 12.75 5.96
CA ALA A 130 -4.28 13.96 5.89
C ALA A 130 -4.63 14.96 7.00
N ALA A 131 -5.93 15.20 7.24
CA ALA A 131 -6.40 16.06 8.32
C ALA A 131 -5.95 15.52 9.69
N ALA A 132 -6.14 14.22 9.95
CA ALA A 132 -5.71 13.58 11.19
C ALA A 132 -4.19 13.66 11.41
N ALA A 133 -3.39 13.50 10.35
CA ALA A 133 -1.94 13.68 10.44
C ALA A 133 -1.58 15.11 10.85
N ARG A 134 -2.22 16.11 10.22
CA ARG A 134 -1.97 17.55 10.49
C ARG A 134 -2.38 17.96 11.90
N GLU A 135 -3.53 17.51 12.37
CA GLU A 135 -4.06 17.79 13.69
C GLU A 135 -3.25 17.11 14.81
N GLY A 136 -2.76 15.92 14.57
CA GLY A 136 -1.95 15.14 15.51
C GLY A 136 -2.71 14.65 16.75
N THR A 137 -4.03 14.80 16.82
CA THR A 137 -4.86 14.40 17.98
C THR A 137 -4.83 12.91 18.26
N TRP A 138 -4.62 12.08 17.22
CA TRP A 138 -4.44 10.63 17.34
C TRP A 138 -3.24 10.23 18.22
N ARG A 139 -2.27 11.12 18.41
CA ARG A 139 -1.11 10.89 19.27
C ARG A 139 -1.45 10.86 20.75
N MET A 140 -2.64 11.31 21.15
CA MET A 140 -3.13 11.29 22.54
C MET A 140 -2.06 11.80 23.53
N GLY A 141 -1.42 12.93 23.21
CA GLY A 141 -0.36 13.51 24.02
C GLY A 141 -0.84 13.81 25.45
N MET A 142 -0.12 13.31 26.45
CA MET A 142 -0.40 13.54 27.87
C MET A 142 0.81 14.15 28.57
N ILE A 143 0.56 15.12 29.43
CA ILE A 143 1.56 15.75 30.31
C ILE A 143 1.07 15.68 31.76
N ASP A 144 1.77 14.92 32.59
CA ASP A 144 1.60 14.91 34.05
C ASP A 144 2.71 15.73 34.70
N SER A 145 2.43 16.99 34.99
CA SER A 145 3.41 17.91 35.59
C SER A 145 3.81 17.50 37.01
N ARG A 146 2.94 16.81 37.74
CA ARG A 146 3.20 16.38 39.14
C ARG A 146 4.24 15.27 39.18
N ARG A 147 4.19 14.32 38.19
CA ARG A 147 5.10 13.20 38.09
C ARG A 147 6.25 13.44 37.09
N ASN A 148 6.23 14.59 36.39
CA ASN A 148 7.14 14.92 35.30
C ASN A 148 7.18 13.84 34.19
N ILE A 149 6.00 13.29 33.86
CA ILE A 149 5.84 12.26 32.82
C ILE A 149 5.17 12.89 31.60
N ARG A 150 5.63 12.49 30.43
CA ARG A 150 5.01 12.81 29.14
C ARG A 150 4.84 11.55 28.33
N SER A 151 3.70 11.38 27.68
CA SER A 151 3.45 10.25 26.79
C SER A 151 2.76 10.70 25.50
N ALA A 152 3.05 10.00 24.41
CA ALA A 152 2.37 10.19 23.14
C ALA A 152 2.45 8.88 22.34
N ALA A 153 1.51 8.65 21.43
CA ALA A 153 1.59 7.59 20.44
C ALA A 153 2.50 8.01 19.28
N PHE A 154 3.22 7.04 18.74
CA PHE A 154 4.12 7.19 17.60
C PHE A 154 3.85 6.12 16.56
N GLY A 155 4.45 6.26 15.37
CA GLY A 155 4.40 5.25 14.34
C GLY A 155 4.98 3.91 14.81
N LEU A 156 4.43 2.83 14.27
CA LEU A 156 4.81 1.45 14.61
C LEU A 156 6.07 0.98 13.87
N GLY A 157 6.49 1.68 12.82
CA GLY A 157 7.46 1.21 11.84
C GLY A 157 6.78 0.65 10.58
N PRO A 158 7.44 -0.22 9.81
CA PRO A 158 6.88 -0.76 8.57
C PRO A 158 5.54 -1.44 8.77
N VAL A 159 4.54 -1.07 7.96
CA VAL A 159 3.22 -1.68 7.95
C VAL A 159 3.02 -2.45 6.65
N VAL A 160 2.62 -3.72 6.77
CA VAL A 160 2.24 -4.54 5.61
C VAL A 160 0.74 -4.49 5.43
N VAL A 161 0.28 -4.24 4.19
CA VAL A 161 -1.15 -4.18 3.87
C VAL A 161 -1.53 -5.29 2.90
N PHE A 162 -2.54 -6.09 3.29
CA PHE A 162 -3.18 -7.12 2.48
C PHE A 162 -4.63 -6.71 2.21
N PRO A 163 -4.97 -6.33 0.96
CA PRO A 163 -6.30 -5.87 0.59
C PRO A 163 -7.25 -7.02 0.25
N PRO A 164 -8.57 -6.79 0.21
CA PRO A 164 -9.55 -7.72 -0.33
C PRO A 164 -9.70 -7.54 -1.85
N ALA A 165 -10.39 -8.48 -2.52
CA ALA A 165 -10.74 -8.34 -3.93
C ALA A 165 -11.99 -7.47 -4.17
N ASN A 166 -12.96 -7.52 -3.26
CA ASN A 166 -14.31 -6.98 -3.46
C ASN A 166 -14.48 -5.47 -3.16
N PHE A 167 -13.41 -4.81 -2.75
CA PHE A 167 -13.32 -3.35 -2.59
C PHE A 167 -11.96 -2.86 -3.10
N PRO A 168 -11.76 -2.88 -4.43
CA PRO A 168 -10.45 -2.65 -5.04
C PRO A 168 -9.87 -1.25 -4.82
N LEU A 169 -10.71 -0.25 -4.55
CA LEU A 169 -10.30 1.13 -4.32
C LEU A 169 -10.30 1.49 -2.82
N ALA A 170 -11.47 1.39 -2.16
CA ALA A 170 -11.64 1.87 -0.78
C ALA A 170 -10.92 1.01 0.28
N TYR A 171 -10.61 -0.24 -0.04
CA TYR A 171 -9.76 -1.12 0.75
C TYR A 171 -8.55 -1.61 -0.04
N GLY A 172 -8.21 -0.94 -1.14
CA GLY A 172 -7.07 -1.27 -2.00
C GLY A 172 -5.73 -1.24 -1.25
N ALA A 173 -4.77 -2.01 -1.74
CA ALA A 173 -3.45 -2.18 -1.10
C ALA A 173 -2.71 -0.86 -0.87
N VAL A 174 -2.87 0.08 -1.80
CA VAL A 174 -2.16 1.38 -1.80
C VAL A 174 -3.14 2.54 -1.61
N SER A 175 -4.45 2.32 -1.68
CA SER A 175 -5.46 3.40 -1.67
C SER A 175 -6.44 3.30 -0.50
N GLY A 176 -6.52 2.16 0.17
CA GLY A 176 -7.51 1.89 1.20
C GLY A 176 -7.23 2.55 2.55
N GLY A 177 -8.19 2.39 3.47
CA GLY A 177 -8.11 2.96 4.81
C GLY A 177 -6.91 2.48 5.62
N ASP A 178 -6.51 1.20 5.46
CA ASP A 178 -5.31 0.65 6.14
C ASP A 178 -4.03 1.35 5.66
N PHE A 179 -3.93 1.60 4.35
CA PHE A 179 -2.83 2.37 3.77
C PHE A 179 -2.83 3.82 4.29
N ALA A 180 -3.97 4.49 4.17
CA ALA A 180 -4.10 5.91 4.52
C ALA A 180 -3.76 6.16 6.00
N SER A 181 -4.28 5.33 6.92
CA SER A 181 -4.04 5.44 8.35
C SER A 181 -2.59 5.11 8.73
N ALA A 182 -1.99 4.09 8.11
CA ALA A 182 -0.59 3.77 8.33
C ALA A 182 0.33 4.94 7.97
N ILE A 183 0.12 5.53 6.78
CA ILE A 183 0.90 6.69 6.32
C ILE A 183 0.67 7.91 7.21
N ALA A 184 -0.59 8.22 7.57
CA ALA A 184 -0.92 9.36 8.43
C ALA A 184 -0.20 9.30 9.78
N ALA A 185 0.01 8.09 10.30
CA ALA A 185 0.75 7.84 11.54
C ALA A 185 2.29 7.80 11.35
N GLY A 186 2.80 8.11 10.15
CA GLY A 186 4.23 8.15 9.85
C GLY A 186 4.86 6.78 9.63
N ASN A 187 4.07 5.79 9.20
CA ASN A 187 4.58 4.45 8.91
C ASN A 187 4.75 4.26 7.39
N PRO A 188 5.88 3.72 6.91
CA PRO A 188 5.99 3.28 5.53
C PRO A 188 5.15 2.03 5.31
N VAL A 189 4.63 1.89 4.09
CA VAL A 189 3.74 0.77 3.73
C VAL A 189 4.40 -0.13 2.69
N ILE A 190 4.39 -1.44 2.96
CA ILE A 190 4.64 -2.49 2.00
C ILE A 190 3.27 -3.07 1.62
N ALA A 191 2.76 -2.68 0.48
CA ALA A 191 1.50 -3.16 -0.05
C ALA A 191 1.70 -4.48 -0.82
N LYS A 192 0.92 -5.49 -0.50
CA LYS A 192 0.84 -6.73 -1.26
C LYS A 192 -0.49 -6.74 -2.01
N ALA A 193 -0.47 -6.58 -3.32
CA ALA A 193 -1.69 -6.56 -4.13
C ALA A 193 -2.53 -7.83 -3.96
N HIS A 194 -3.84 -7.72 -4.12
CA HIS A 194 -4.69 -8.92 -4.22
C HIS A 194 -4.56 -9.51 -5.63
N PRO A 195 -4.46 -10.85 -5.79
CA PRO A 195 -4.31 -11.45 -7.10
C PRO A 195 -5.52 -11.22 -8.03
N GLY A 196 -6.69 -10.87 -7.49
CA GLY A 196 -7.88 -10.52 -8.27
C GLY A 196 -7.92 -9.08 -8.78
N ASN A 197 -7.05 -8.16 -8.26
CA ASN A 197 -7.03 -6.75 -8.71
C ASN A 197 -5.62 -6.13 -8.66
N PRO A 198 -4.62 -6.79 -9.26
CA PRO A 198 -3.24 -6.30 -9.25
C PRO A 198 -3.04 -5.04 -10.09
N GLY A 199 -3.80 -4.86 -11.17
CA GLY A 199 -3.72 -3.69 -12.05
C GLY A 199 -4.17 -2.40 -11.36
N VAL A 200 -5.27 -2.46 -10.60
CA VAL A 200 -5.70 -1.33 -9.74
C VAL A 200 -4.59 -0.95 -8.77
N SER A 201 -3.99 -1.96 -8.10
CA SER A 201 -2.91 -1.72 -7.15
C SER A 201 -1.68 -1.10 -7.81
N ALA A 202 -1.33 -1.54 -9.03
CA ALA A 202 -0.22 -1.00 -9.80
C ALA A 202 -0.46 0.46 -10.20
N LEU A 203 -1.67 0.78 -10.71
CA LEU A 203 -2.03 2.14 -11.09
C LEU A 203 -2.02 3.08 -9.89
N ALA A 204 -2.63 2.67 -8.76
CA ALA A 204 -2.62 3.43 -7.53
C ALA A 204 -1.19 3.66 -6.99
N ALA A 205 -0.32 2.64 -7.06
CA ALA A 205 1.07 2.77 -6.60
C ALA A 205 1.89 3.72 -7.47
N ARG A 206 1.62 3.82 -8.78
CA ARG A 206 2.27 4.82 -9.65
C ARG A 206 1.98 6.23 -9.18
N GLU A 207 0.72 6.53 -8.93
CA GLU A 207 0.30 7.86 -8.46
C GLU A 207 0.79 8.14 -7.04
N ALA A 208 0.75 7.14 -6.15
CA ALA A 208 1.29 7.27 -4.80
C ALA A 208 2.80 7.55 -4.81
N PHE A 209 3.57 6.83 -5.63
CA PHE A 209 5.01 7.01 -5.71
C PHE A 209 5.39 8.38 -6.30
N ALA A 210 4.66 8.86 -7.33
CA ALA A 210 4.85 10.20 -7.85
C ALA A 210 4.60 11.27 -6.75
N ALA A 211 3.54 11.12 -5.96
CA ALA A 211 3.26 12.01 -4.84
C ALA A 211 4.33 11.91 -3.72
N VAL A 212 4.89 10.72 -3.45
CA VAL A 212 6.03 10.55 -2.51
C VAL A 212 7.23 11.38 -2.94
N VAL A 213 7.59 11.33 -4.23
CA VAL A 213 8.73 12.07 -4.79
C VAL A 213 8.49 13.58 -4.72
N GLU A 214 7.29 14.04 -5.10
CA GLU A 214 6.94 15.46 -5.04
C GLU A 214 6.91 16.03 -3.62
N ALA A 215 6.43 15.23 -2.65
CA ALA A 215 6.42 15.61 -1.24
C ALA A 215 7.82 15.56 -0.60
N GLY A 216 8.83 15.04 -1.29
CA GLY A 216 10.19 14.84 -0.76
C GLY A 216 10.22 13.87 0.42
N LEU A 217 9.33 12.87 0.43
CA LEU A 217 9.34 11.79 1.41
C LEU A 217 10.37 10.72 1.01
N PRO A 218 10.81 9.87 1.96
CA PRO A 218 11.67 8.74 1.63
C PRO A 218 11.04 7.88 0.52
N PRO A 219 11.76 7.52 -0.54
CA PRO A 219 11.18 6.78 -1.68
C PRO A 219 10.55 5.44 -1.29
N ALA A 220 11.02 4.80 -0.21
CA ALA A 220 10.45 3.56 0.32
C ALA A 220 9.24 3.78 1.28
N THR A 221 8.68 5.00 1.33
CA THR A 221 7.42 5.29 2.05
C THR A 221 6.27 4.44 1.51
N VAL A 222 6.25 4.19 0.20
CA VAL A 222 5.29 3.32 -0.48
C VAL A 222 6.03 2.28 -1.29
N GLN A 223 5.67 1.02 -1.11
CA GLN A 223 6.22 -0.11 -1.87
C GLN A 223 5.09 -1.06 -2.30
N LEU A 224 5.25 -1.74 -3.43
CA LEU A 224 4.26 -2.66 -3.97
C LEU A 224 4.89 -3.97 -4.42
N LEU A 225 4.36 -5.08 -3.88
CA LEU A 225 4.57 -6.45 -4.36
C LEU A 225 3.25 -6.96 -4.95
N HIS A 226 3.26 -7.58 -6.14
CA HIS A 226 2.03 -8.11 -6.74
C HIS A 226 1.63 -9.45 -6.14
N GLY A 227 2.58 -10.33 -5.93
CA GLY A 227 2.40 -11.63 -5.28
C GLY A 227 3.62 -12.00 -4.45
N ILE A 228 3.39 -12.84 -3.45
CA ILE A 228 4.40 -13.57 -2.68
C ILE A 228 3.93 -15.02 -2.54
N ALA A 229 4.82 -15.96 -2.30
CA ALA A 229 4.43 -17.34 -2.03
C ALA A 229 3.49 -17.41 -0.81
N THR A 230 2.57 -18.37 -0.82
CA THR A 230 1.54 -18.47 0.25
C THR A 230 2.19 -18.67 1.61
N GLU A 231 3.24 -19.46 1.71
CA GLU A 231 4.03 -19.72 2.91
C GLU A 231 4.80 -18.50 3.40
N ASP A 232 5.10 -17.55 2.52
CA ASP A 232 5.77 -16.31 2.87
C ASP A 232 4.83 -15.28 3.53
N GLY A 233 3.52 -15.41 3.41
CA GLY A 233 2.56 -14.54 4.08
C GLY A 233 2.72 -14.55 5.61
N PRO A 234 2.58 -15.70 6.29
CA PRO A 234 2.84 -15.81 7.72
C PRO A 234 4.28 -15.44 8.12
N ARG A 235 5.26 -15.76 7.29
CA ARG A 235 6.66 -15.38 7.49
C ARG A 235 6.84 -13.86 7.48
N LEU A 236 6.22 -13.16 6.53
CA LEU A 236 6.29 -11.71 6.41
C LEU A 236 5.69 -11.01 7.64
N VAL A 237 4.50 -11.41 8.08
CA VAL A 237 3.88 -10.78 9.25
C VAL A 237 4.61 -11.11 10.57
N ALA A 238 5.35 -12.22 10.62
CA ALA A 238 6.19 -12.60 11.75
C ALA A 238 7.57 -11.93 11.74
N ASP A 239 7.99 -11.31 10.63
CA ASP A 239 9.31 -10.69 10.52
C ASP A 239 9.49 -9.57 11.57
N PRO A 240 10.62 -9.53 12.30
CA PRO A 240 10.85 -8.55 13.35
C PRO A 240 10.86 -7.09 12.87
N ARG A 241 11.09 -6.83 11.60
CA ARG A 241 11.05 -5.50 10.99
C ARG A 241 9.63 -4.95 10.80
N VAL A 242 8.61 -5.83 10.80
CA VAL A 242 7.20 -5.43 10.62
C VAL A 242 6.64 -4.87 11.92
N GLY A 243 6.30 -3.58 11.94
CA GLY A 243 5.65 -2.89 13.04
C GLY A 243 4.16 -3.23 13.16
N GLY A 244 3.45 -3.30 12.04
CA GLY A 244 2.01 -3.58 11.97
C GLY A 244 1.60 -4.31 10.71
N THR A 245 0.38 -4.86 10.72
CA THR A 245 -0.23 -5.50 9.55
C THR A 245 -1.70 -5.07 9.46
N GLY A 246 -2.09 -4.48 8.32
CA GLY A 246 -3.47 -4.30 7.91
C GLY A 246 -3.90 -5.48 7.04
N PHE A 247 -5.01 -6.10 7.39
CA PHE A 247 -5.57 -7.21 6.63
C PHE A 247 -7.07 -7.07 6.50
N THR A 248 -7.55 -7.07 5.28
CA THR A 248 -8.97 -7.19 4.97
C THR A 248 -9.18 -8.38 4.04
N GLY A 249 -10.00 -9.35 4.45
CA GLY A 249 -10.22 -10.56 3.66
C GLY A 249 -10.96 -11.66 4.42
N GLY A 250 -10.83 -12.89 3.93
CA GLY A 250 -11.47 -14.06 4.51
C GLY A 250 -10.94 -14.40 5.92
N GLN A 251 -11.81 -14.93 6.77
CA GLN A 251 -11.51 -15.21 8.18
C GLN A 251 -10.33 -16.20 8.34
N ASP A 252 -10.24 -17.23 7.52
CA ASP A 252 -9.20 -18.26 7.64
C ASP A 252 -7.82 -17.71 7.28
N ALA A 253 -7.72 -16.89 6.23
CA ALA A 253 -6.49 -16.19 5.88
C ALA A 253 -6.06 -15.24 7.01
N GLY A 254 -7.00 -14.47 7.57
CA GLY A 254 -6.74 -13.59 8.71
C GLY A 254 -6.24 -14.34 9.94
N ARG A 255 -6.85 -15.49 10.27
CA ARG A 255 -6.40 -16.36 11.37
C ARG A 255 -4.99 -16.91 11.14
N THR A 256 -4.68 -17.30 9.89
CA THR A 256 -3.36 -17.81 9.52
C THR A 256 -2.28 -16.76 9.70
N LEU A 257 -2.51 -15.53 9.22
CA LEU A 257 -1.60 -14.40 9.41
C LEU A 257 -1.44 -14.03 10.88
N PHE A 258 -2.55 -13.98 11.64
CA PHE A 258 -2.51 -13.68 13.07
C PHE A 258 -1.72 -14.73 13.86
N ALA A 259 -1.88 -16.01 13.55
CA ALA A 259 -1.10 -17.08 14.16
C ALA A 259 0.39 -16.97 13.85
N GLY A 260 0.76 -16.55 12.61
CA GLY A 260 2.13 -16.23 12.24
C GLY A 260 2.72 -15.13 13.12
N ARG A 261 1.98 -14.04 13.33
CA ARG A 261 2.40 -12.92 14.19
C ARG A 261 2.61 -13.30 15.65
N ARG A 262 1.73 -14.15 16.22
CA ARG A 262 1.85 -14.60 17.61
C ARG A 262 3.10 -15.43 17.89
N ARG A 263 3.60 -16.19 16.94
CA ARG A 263 4.85 -16.98 17.07
C ARG A 263 6.09 -16.13 17.28
N ARG A 264 6.02 -14.82 16.96
CA ARG A 264 7.10 -13.87 17.24
C ARG A 264 7.16 -13.42 18.70
N ALA A 265 6.01 -13.44 19.40
CA ALA A 265 5.88 -12.91 20.75
C ALA A 265 6.13 -13.98 21.84
N ALA A 266 6.34 -15.23 21.43
CA ALA A 266 6.73 -16.35 22.28
C ALA A 266 8.22 -16.68 22.11
#